data_b7f1520c728da6548735621d13f0dce1
#
_entry.id   b7f1520c728da6548735621d13f0dce1
#
_cell.length_a   1.000
_cell.length_b   1.000
_cell.length_c   1.000
_cell.angle_alpha   90.00
_cell.angle_beta   90.00
_cell.angle_gamma   90.00
#
_symmetry.space_group_name_H-M   'P 1'
#
loop_
_entity.id
_entity.type
_entity.pdbx_description
1 polymer ?
#
loop_
_entity_poly.entity_id
_entity_poly.type
_entity_poly.pdbx_seq_one_letter_code
_entity_poly.pdbx_strand_id
1 'polypeptide(L)'
;MSNPLYDNLFGKYIGAKTSFIETSDGKVITHGGFVAMAARFANVFKSMGLKKGDRIAIQVEKSVKALCIYAACVQSGIIFLPLNTGYTANEIDYFIKDSGSKLLVCDDKKLSEISLKLQDIEIELLTLNENETGSIVELAKKQKNI
;
A
#
# COMPACT_ATOMS: atom_id res chain seq x y z
N MET A 1 -2.47 15.84 -16.02
CA MET A 1 -1.74 14.76 -16.73
C MET A 1 -2.59 13.51 -16.66
N SER A 2 -2.83 12.83 -17.78
CA SER A 2 -3.65 11.62 -17.80
C SER A 2 -2.92 10.45 -17.15
N ASN A 3 -3.67 9.57 -16.52
CA ASN A 3 -3.18 8.30 -15.95
C ASN A 3 -4.02 7.15 -16.53
N PRO A 4 -3.73 6.75 -17.78
CA PRO A 4 -4.56 5.77 -18.47
C PRO A 4 -4.71 4.44 -17.74
N LEU A 5 -3.68 4.00 -17.02
CA LEU A 5 -3.75 2.77 -16.26
C LEU A 5 -4.77 2.90 -15.11
N TYR A 6 -4.67 3.97 -14.33
CA TYR A 6 -5.62 4.24 -13.26
C TYR A 6 -7.05 4.39 -13.80
N ASP A 7 -7.22 5.19 -14.86
CA ASP A 7 -8.54 5.47 -15.44
C ASP A 7 -9.21 4.17 -15.92
N ASN A 8 -8.46 3.28 -16.55
CA ASN A 8 -8.99 2.02 -17.06
C ASN A 8 -9.27 0.99 -15.96
N LEU A 9 -8.43 0.91 -14.94
CA LEU A 9 -8.58 -0.10 -13.88
C LEU A 9 -9.54 0.36 -12.77
N PHE A 10 -9.48 1.63 -12.37
CA PHE A 10 -10.12 2.10 -11.14
C PHE A 10 -10.96 3.37 -11.32
N GLY A 11 -10.46 4.36 -12.03
CA GLY A 11 -11.06 5.71 -12.06
C GLY A 11 -12.50 5.74 -12.54
N LYS A 12 -12.84 4.89 -13.50
CA LYS A 12 -14.21 4.77 -14.04
C LYS A 12 -15.22 4.22 -13.03
N TYR A 13 -14.77 3.70 -11.90
CA TYR A 13 -15.64 3.11 -10.88
C TYR A 13 -15.88 4.00 -9.68
N ILE A 14 -15.44 5.26 -9.72
CA ILE A 14 -15.69 6.22 -8.62
C ILE A 14 -17.20 6.30 -8.36
N GLY A 15 -17.58 6.05 -7.10
CA GLY A 15 -18.98 6.08 -6.67
C GLY A 15 -19.83 4.88 -7.13
N ALA A 16 -19.28 3.92 -7.87
CA ALA A 16 -20.02 2.76 -8.33
C ALA A 16 -20.46 1.85 -7.19
N LYS A 17 -21.73 1.43 -7.23
CA LYS A 17 -22.35 0.61 -6.17
C LYS A 17 -22.29 -0.89 -6.46
N THR A 18 -21.71 -1.29 -7.59
CA THR A 18 -21.56 -2.69 -7.97
C THR A 18 -20.57 -3.41 -7.06
N SER A 19 -20.85 -4.68 -6.74
CA SER A 19 -19.97 -5.52 -5.93
C SER A 19 -18.65 -5.77 -6.66
N PHE A 20 -17.55 -5.59 -5.95
CA PHE A 20 -16.20 -5.83 -6.48
C PHE A 20 -15.52 -6.99 -5.78
N ILE A 21 -15.46 -6.94 -4.45
CA ILE A 21 -14.80 -7.96 -3.65
C ILE A 21 -15.80 -8.52 -2.65
N GLU A 22 -15.85 -9.84 -2.55
CA GLU A 22 -16.57 -10.56 -1.51
C GLU A 22 -15.55 -11.34 -0.69
N THR A 23 -15.52 -11.08 0.63
CA THR A 23 -14.60 -11.75 1.53
C THR A 23 -15.19 -13.05 2.05
N SER A 24 -14.35 -13.94 2.57
CA SER A 24 -14.78 -15.26 3.07
C SER A 24 -15.77 -15.19 4.24
N ASP A 25 -15.79 -14.06 4.98
CA ASP A 25 -16.75 -13.80 6.06
C ASP A 25 -18.05 -13.15 5.56
N GLY A 26 -18.25 -13.05 4.24
CA GLY A 26 -19.47 -12.54 3.62
C GLY A 26 -19.52 -11.02 3.48
N LYS A 27 -18.47 -10.29 3.83
CA LYS A 27 -18.41 -8.84 3.62
C LYS A 27 -18.27 -8.53 2.14
N VAL A 28 -19.05 -7.58 1.65
CA VAL A 28 -19.01 -7.11 0.26
C VAL A 28 -18.42 -5.70 0.22
N ILE A 29 -17.44 -5.49 -0.67
CA ILE A 29 -16.85 -4.19 -0.94
C ILE A 29 -17.22 -3.79 -2.37
N THR A 30 -17.86 -2.65 -2.51
CA THR A 30 -18.22 -2.11 -3.82
C THR A 30 -17.00 -1.56 -4.56
N HIS A 31 -17.10 -1.44 -5.87
CA HIS A 31 -16.05 -0.78 -6.67
C HIS A 31 -15.79 0.65 -6.15
N GLY A 32 -16.83 1.42 -5.92
CA GLY A 32 -16.70 2.79 -5.40
C GLY A 32 -16.08 2.83 -4.00
N GLY A 33 -16.45 1.92 -3.12
CA GLY A 33 -15.87 1.79 -1.78
C GLY A 33 -14.38 1.44 -1.83
N PHE A 34 -14.00 0.54 -2.72
CA PHE A 34 -12.60 0.18 -2.94
C PHE A 34 -11.78 1.38 -3.46
N VAL A 35 -12.28 2.08 -4.48
CA VAL A 35 -11.60 3.27 -5.04
C VAL A 35 -11.47 4.38 -4.00
N ALA A 36 -12.49 4.60 -3.17
CA ALA A 36 -12.46 5.60 -2.09
C ALA A 36 -11.39 5.24 -1.03
N MET A 37 -11.29 3.97 -0.67
CA MET A 37 -10.26 3.49 0.26
C MET A 37 -8.86 3.65 -0.34
N ALA A 38 -8.67 3.30 -1.60
CA ALA A 38 -7.42 3.49 -2.31
C ALA A 38 -7.00 4.97 -2.35
N ALA A 39 -7.95 5.88 -2.55
CA ALA A 39 -7.68 7.32 -2.54
C ALA A 39 -7.14 7.81 -1.18
N ARG A 40 -7.61 7.24 -0.07
CA ARG A 40 -7.06 7.56 1.25
C ARG A 40 -5.60 7.18 1.37
N PHE A 41 -5.22 5.98 0.91
CA PHE A 41 -3.81 5.56 0.88
C PHE A 41 -2.98 6.43 -0.06
N ALA A 42 -3.50 6.81 -1.23
CA ALA A 42 -2.81 7.73 -2.13
C ALA A 42 -2.53 9.08 -1.44
N ASN A 43 -3.46 9.57 -0.64
CA ASN A 43 -3.28 10.80 0.13
C ASN A 43 -2.25 10.62 1.28
N VAL A 44 -2.14 9.44 1.87
CA VAL A 44 -1.03 9.13 2.80
C VAL A 44 0.31 9.28 2.08
N PHE A 45 0.46 8.69 0.91
CA PHE A 45 1.71 8.79 0.14
C PHE A 45 2.07 10.24 -0.19
N LYS A 46 1.07 11.00 -0.61
CA LYS A 46 1.24 12.44 -0.88
C LYS A 46 1.68 13.21 0.37
N SER A 47 1.07 12.94 1.52
CA SER A 47 1.42 13.59 2.78
C SER A 47 2.84 13.25 3.26
N MET A 48 3.36 12.10 2.85
CA MET A 48 4.73 11.67 3.12
C MET A 48 5.75 12.23 2.13
N GLY A 49 5.31 13.00 1.14
CA GLY A 49 6.17 13.57 0.11
C GLY A 49 6.59 12.61 -0.99
N LEU A 50 5.93 11.44 -1.10
CA LEU A 50 6.20 10.50 -2.19
C LEU A 50 5.73 11.07 -3.53
N LYS A 51 6.51 10.84 -4.56
CA LYS A 51 6.30 11.40 -5.91
C LYS A 51 6.21 10.30 -6.95
N LYS A 52 5.65 10.65 -8.10
CA LYS A 52 5.65 9.78 -9.28
C LYS A 52 7.06 9.24 -9.56
N GLY A 53 7.16 7.93 -9.74
CA GLY A 53 8.42 7.23 -9.99
C GLY A 53 9.11 6.73 -8.72
N ASP A 54 8.68 7.16 -7.54
CA ASP A 54 9.19 6.60 -6.29
C ASP A 54 8.73 5.14 -6.13
N ARG A 55 9.47 4.37 -5.35
CA ARG A 55 9.18 2.95 -5.11
C ARG A 55 8.74 2.73 -3.68
N ILE A 56 7.70 1.88 -3.52
CA ILE A 56 7.23 1.37 -2.25
C ILE A 56 7.39 -0.14 -2.25
N ALA A 57 8.08 -0.68 -1.25
CA ALA A 57 8.17 -2.12 -1.02
C ALA A 57 7.11 -2.56 -0.01
N ILE A 58 6.48 -3.71 -0.26
CA ILE A 58 5.41 -4.23 0.58
C ILE A 58 5.63 -5.71 0.83
N GLN A 59 5.76 -6.07 2.11
CA GLN A 59 5.82 -7.45 2.57
C GLN A 59 4.66 -7.70 3.54
N VAL A 60 3.49 -8.01 3.02
CA VAL A 60 2.26 -8.21 3.79
C VAL A 60 1.48 -9.40 3.27
N GLU A 61 0.65 -9.99 4.11
CA GLU A 61 -0.31 -11.01 3.69
C GLU A 61 -1.40 -10.40 2.81
N LYS A 62 -2.01 -11.22 1.98
CA LYS A 62 -3.09 -10.80 1.07
C LYS A 62 -4.28 -10.28 1.89
N SER A 63 -4.76 -9.12 1.53
CA SER A 63 -5.94 -8.51 2.12
C SER A 63 -6.55 -7.48 1.16
N VAL A 64 -7.78 -7.05 1.44
CA VAL A 64 -8.42 -5.97 0.67
C VAL A 64 -7.59 -4.70 0.76
N LYS A 65 -7.09 -4.35 1.94
CA LYS A 65 -6.28 -3.14 2.13
C LYS A 65 -4.94 -3.22 1.40
N ALA A 66 -4.31 -4.39 1.34
CA ALA A 66 -3.10 -4.58 0.53
C ALA A 66 -3.38 -4.30 -0.96
N LEU A 67 -4.51 -4.76 -1.47
CA LEU A 67 -4.93 -4.48 -2.85
C LEU A 67 -5.25 -2.99 -3.05
N CYS A 68 -5.86 -2.33 -2.05
CA CYS A 68 -6.08 -0.88 -2.09
C CYS A 68 -4.76 -0.09 -2.16
N ILE A 69 -3.73 -0.55 -1.46
CA ILE A 69 -2.40 0.07 -1.53
C ILE A 69 -1.83 -0.04 -2.95
N TYR A 70 -1.99 -1.19 -3.61
CA TYR A 70 -1.62 -1.33 -5.02
C TYR A 70 -2.36 -0.30 -5.89
N ALA A 71 -3.67 -0.19 -5.75
CA ALA A 71 -4.47 0.78 -6.50
C ALA A 71 -4.04 2.23 -6.20
N ALA A 72 -3.68 2.53 -4.95
CA ALA A 72 -3.15 3.84 -4.56
C ALA A 72 -1.80 4.14 -5.24
N CYS A 73 -0.94 3.14 -5.38
CA CYS A 73 0.31 3.28 -6.13
C CYS A 73 0.02 3.58 -7.60
N VAL A 74 -0.91 2.86 -8.23
CA VAL A 74 -1.32 3.12 -9.61
C VAL A 74 -1.86 4.56 -9.75
N GLN A 75 -2.72 4.99 -8.84
CA GLN A 75 -3.28 6.34 -8.83
C GLN A 75 -2.20 7.42 -8.73
N SER A 76 -1.18 7.18 -7.93
CA SER A 76 -0.13 8.15 -7.62
C SER A 76 1.07 8.09 -8.57
N GLY A 77 1.11 7.11 -9.48
CA GLY A 77 2.28 6.89 -10.33
C GLY A 77 3.49 6.35 -9.56
N ILE A 78 3.26 5.71 -8.43
CA ILE A 78 4.29 5.10 -7.58
C ILE A 78 4.49 3.65 -8.00
N ILE A 79 5.74 3.19 -7.99
CA ILE A 79 6.08 1.82 -8.35
C ILE A 79 5.87 0.91 -7.15
N PHE A 80 5.00 -0.07 -7.29
CA PHE A 80 4.67 -1.06 -6.26
C PHE A 80 5.63 -2.25 -6.38
N LEU A 81 6.40 -2.51 -5.33
CA LEU A 81 7.33 -3.64 -5.24
C LEU A 81 6.83 -4.66 -4.21
N PRO A 82 6.12 -5.71 -4.64
CA PRO A 82 5.70 -6.76 -3.71
C PRO A 82 6.86 -7.65 -3.33
N LEU A 83 7.01 -7.93 -2.04
CA LEU A 83 8.02 -8.84 -1.49
C LEU A 83 7.32 -10.07 -0.91
N ASN A 84 7.91 -11.23 -1.14
CA ASN A 84 7.42 -12.49 -0.59
C ASN A 84 7.45 -12.43 0.95
N THR A 85 6.36 -12.85 1.59
CA THR A 85 6.25 -12.85 3.05
C THR A 85 7.25 -13.80 3.73
N GLY A 86 7.80 -14.75 2.99
CA GLY A 86 8.87 -15.64 3.45
C GLY A 86 10.27 -15.07 3.42
N TYR A 87 10.47 -13.88 2.86
CA TYR A 87 11.81 -13.28 2.84
C TYR A 87 12.28 -12.89 4.23
N THR A 88 13.56 -13.17 4.49
CA THR A 88 14.25 -12.81 5.74
C THR A 88 14.55 -11.30 5.78
N ALA A 89 14.91 -10.80 6.97
CA ALA A 89 15.33 -9.41 7.11
C ALA A 89 16.56 -9.08 6.25
N ASN A 90 17.48 -10.03 6.06
CA ASN A 90 18.64 -9.85 5.18
C ASN A 90 18.22 -9.71 3.69
N GLU A 91 17.27 -10.51 3.24
CA GLU A 91 16.75 -10.43 1.88
C GLU A 91 15.99 -9.11 1.67
N ILE A 92 15.20 -8.68 2.65
CA ILE A 92 14.52 -7.38 2.60
C ILE A 92 15.53 -6.24 2.53
N ASP A 93 16.57 -6.26 3.35
CA ASP A 93 17.64 -5.26 3.31
C ASP A 93 18.24 -5.14 1.90
N TYR A 94 18.52 -6.27 1.27
CA TYR A 94 19.01 -6.30 -0.11
C TYR A 94 18.03 -5.63 -1.08
N PHE A 95 16.76 -6.04 -1.08
CA PHE A 95 15.76 -5.51 -2.01
C PHE A 95 15.50 -4.02 -1.79
N ILE A 96 15.50 -3.56 -0.55
CA ILE A 96 15.30 -2.14 -0.24
C ILE A 96 16.46 -1.30 -0.77
N LYS A 97 17.70 -1.74 -0.54
CA LYS A 97 18.91 -1.04 -1.03
C LYS A 97 18.99 -1.06 -2.55
N ASP A 98 18.70 -2.21 -3.17
CA ASP A 98 18.74 -2.37 -4.62
C ASP A 98 17.66 -1.53 -5.33
N SER A 99 16.45 -1.52 -4.80
CA SER A 99 15.32 -0.80 -5.40
C SER A 99 15.33 0.71 -5.11
N GLY A 100 15.99 1.16 -4.05
CA GLY A 100 15.89 2.52 -3.58
C GLY A 100 14.49 2.89 -3.07
N SER A 101 13.73 1.92 -2.55
CA SER A 101 12.39 2.16 -2.02
C SER A 101 12.41 3.20 -0.90
N LYS A 102 11.43 4.10 -0.91
CA LYS A 102 11.29 5.17 0.08
C LYS A 102 10.36 4.83 1.23
N LEU A 103 9.55 3.81 1.06
CA LEU A 103 8.63 3.30 2.07
C LEU A 103 8.66 1.78 2.02
N LEU A 104 8.69 1.15 3.18
CA LEU A 104 8.41 -0.28 3.35
C LEU A 104 7.19 -0.44 4.23
N VAL A 105 6.24 -1.25 3.78
CA VAL A 105 5.08 -1.68 4.56
C VAL A 105 5.26 -3.15 4.92
N CYS A 106 5.19 -3.48 6.19
CA CYS A 106 5.35 -4.85 6.69
C CYS A 106 4.38 -5.14 7.84
N ASP A 107 4.32 -6.39 8.28
CA ASP A 107 3.56 -6.78 9.47
C ASP A 107 4.29 -6.31 10.76
N ASP A 108 3.53 -5.91 11.78
CA ASP A 108 4.07 -5.51 13.09
C ASP A 108 5.04 -6.53 13.68
N LYS A 109 4.79 -7.82 13.44
CA LYS A 109 5.64 -8.91 13.94
C LYS A 109 7.07 -8.86 13.41
N LYS A 110 7.26 -8.26 12.23
CA LYS A 110 8.56 -8.16 11.56
C LYS A 110 9.24 -6.81 11.73
N LEU A 111 8.51 -5.82 12.24
CA LEU A 111 8.96 -4.43 12.25
C LEU A 111 10.27 -4.23 12.98
N SER A 112 10.43 -4.80 14.17
CA SER A 112 11.64 -4.59 14.99
C SER A 112 12.89 -5.16 14.32
N GLU A 113 12.81 -6.37 13.78
CA GLU A 113 13.92 -7.02 13.09
C GLU A 113 14.32 -6.27 11.82
N ILE A 114 13.34 -5.88 11.02
CA ILE A 114 13.55 -5.12 9.79
C ILE A 114 14.11 -3.74 10.10
N SER A 115 13.58 -3.07 11.10
CA SER A 115 14.04 -1.74 11.52
C SER A 115 15.52 -1.74 11.92
N LEU A 116 15.97 -2.79 12.63
CA LEU A 116 17.39 -2.95 12.98
C LEU A 116 18.28 -3.10 11.74
N LYS A 117 17.81 -3.84 10.74
CA LYS A 117 18.55 -4.03 9.48
C LYS A 117 18.63 -2.76 8.63
N LEU A 118 17.61 -1.93 8.68
CA LEU A 118 17.50 -0.75 7.82
C LEU A 118 17.90 0.55 8.52
N GLN A 119 18.48 0.49 9.71
CA GLN A 119 18.82 1.69 10.50
C GLN A 119 19.87 2.61 9.85
N ASP A 120 20.64 2.10 8.90
CA ASP A 120 21.68 2.83 8.17
C ASP A 120 21.18 3.53 6.89
N ILE A 121 19.91 3.38 6.55
CA ILE A 121 19.31 3.99 5.37
C ILE A 121 18.11 4.84 5.74
N GLU A 122 17.86 5.87 4.92
CA GLU A 122 16.70 6.74 5.06
C GLU A 122 15.50 6.09 4.37
N ILE A 123 14.60 5.52 5.15
CA ILE A 123 13.37 4.89 4.68
C ILE A 123 12.27 5.03 5.73
N GLU A 124 11.04 5.27 5.27
CA GLU A 124 9.87 5.23 6.13
C GLU A 124 9.40 3.78 6.29
N LEU A 125 9.00 3.42 7.52
CA LEU A 125 8.46 2.09 7.84
C LEU A 125 7.03 2.26 8.36
N LEU A 126 6.09 1.60 7.69
CA LEU A 126 4.69 1.53 8.12
C LEU A 126 4.26 0.08 8.22
N THR A 127 3.16 -0.17 8.92
CA THR A 127 2.67 -1.52 9.12
C THR A 127 1.27 -1.73 8.55
N LEU A 128 1.06 -2.93 8.03
CA LEU A 128 -0.23 -3.49 7.66
C LEU A 128 -0.24 -4.96 8.05
N ASN A 129 -1.06 -5.31 9.03
CA ASN A 129 -1.19 -6.66 9.55
C ASN A 129 -2.21 -7.49 8.76
N GLU A 130 -2.16 -8.79 8.91
CA GLU A 130 -3.09 -9.72 8.26
C GLU A 130 -4.56 -9.39 8.59
N ASN A 131 -4.85 -8.92 9.81
CA ASN A 131 -6.19 -8.50 10.22
C ASN A 131 -6.57 -7.08 9.75
N GLU A 132 -5.80 -6.51 8.82
CA GLU A 132 -6.02 -5.19 8.23
C GLU A 132 -5.91 -4.01 9.22
N THR A 133 -5.20 -4.20 10.32
CA THR A 133 -4.78 -3.11 11.22
C THR A 133 -3.34 -2.71 10.92
N GLY A 134 -2.89 -1.59 11.45
CA GLY A 134 -1.51 -1.13 11.30
C GLY A 134 -1.40 0.38 11.17
N SER A 135 -0.17 0.89 11.22
CA SER A 135 0.08 2.33 11.21
C SER A 135 -0.37 3.00 9.91
N ILE A 136 -0.23 2.33 8.76
CA ILE A 136 -0.68 2.89 7.47
C ILE A 136 -2.21 3.06 7.44
N VAL A 137 -2.94 2.15 8.09
CA VAL A 137 -4.40 2.22 8.20
C VAL A 137 -4.82 3.41 9.05
N GLU A 138 -4.15 3.64 10.17
CA GLU A 138 -4.43 4.77 11.05
C GLU A 138 -4.16 6.11 10.34
N LEU A 139 -3.09 6.19 9.56
CA LEU A 139 -2.82 7.36 8.73
C LEU A 139 -3.90 7.57 7.66
N ALA A 140 -4.35 6.49 7.01
CA ALA A 140 -5.38 6.56 5.97
C ALA A 140 -6.73 7.05 6.51
N LYS A 141 -7.10 6.68 7.74
CA LYS A 141 -8.33 7.14 8.39
C LYS A 141 -8.42 8.66 8.51
N LYS A 142 -7.29 9.33 8.59
CA LYS A 142 -7.20 10.79 8.71
C LYS A 142 -7.25 11.51 7.35
N GLN A 143 -7.22 10.78 6.25
CA GLN A 143 -7.17 11.33 4.90
C GLN A 143 -8.54 11.40 4.24
N LYS A 144 -8.67 12.31 3.28
CA LYS A 144 -9.85 12.37 2.40
C LYS A 144 -9.84 11.17 1.43
N ASN A 145 -11.02 10.82 0.96
CA ASN A 145 -11.24 9.69 0.04
C ASN A 145 -11.40 10.11 -1.42
N ILE A 146 -10.83 11.23 -1.73
CA ILE A 146 -10.82 11.83 -3.08
C ILE A 146 -9.44 12.37 -3.45
#